data_28cccb56b074414272aea84c254a0436
#
_entry.id   28cccb56b074414272aea84c254a0436
#
_cell.length_a   1.000
_cell.length_b   1.000
_cell.length_c   1.000
_cell.angle_alpha   90.00
_cell.angle_beta   90.00
_cell.angle_gamma   90.00
#
_symmetry.space_group_name_H-M   'P 1'
#
loop_
_entity.id
_entity.type
_entity.pdbx_description
1 polymer ?
#
loop_
_entity_poly.entity_id
_entity_poly.type
_entity_poly.pdbx_seq_one_letter_code
_entity_poly.pdbx_strand_id
1 'polypeptide(L)'
;MAKQERPVVGIIGLGIMGGIMAETLIEHGYRVIGHDISTECKKRLKKAGGKVAKSNAQVAQMADIVMISLASSKALASVIQELATVPHQGGKQVVIETSTLPLADKEAAAQALAQQSRTMLDCPISGTAARMKDRAWTIYVSGPKKACLQVAPIFKAFTDMAPYIGPLGAG
;
A
#
# COMPACT_ATOMS: atom_id res chain seq x y z
N MET A 1 10.02 -7.36 -27.80
CA MET A 1 9.79 -6.37 -26.73
C MET A 1 9.87 -7.07 -25.40
N ALA A 2 10.84 -6.76 -24.56
CA ALA A 2 10.94 -7.32 -23.21
C ALA A 2 9.68 -6.91 -22.43
N LYS A 3 8.95 -7.88 -21.88
CA LYS A 3 7.81 -7.65 -21.00
C LYS A 3 8.35 -6.92 -19.77
N GLN A 4 8.04 -5.64 -19.62
CA GLN A 4 8.48 -4.87 -18.46
C GLN A 4 7.98 -5.61 -17.20
N GLU A 5 8.90 -6.07 -16.38
CA GLU A 5 8.59 -6.85 -15.19
C GLU A 5 7.75 -5.98 -14.24
N ARG A 6 6.60 -6.49 -13.80
CA ARG A 6 5.72 -5.75 -12.88
C ARG A 6 6.42 -5.55 -11.54
N PRO A 7 6.23 -4.41 -10.88
CA PRO A 7 6.83 -4.17 -9.57
C PRO A 7 6.34 -5.18 -8.54
N VAL A 8 7.18 -5.46 -7.55
CA VAL A 8 6.78 -6.19 -6.35
C VAL A 8 5.98 -5.23 -5.47
N VAL A 9 4.76 -5.62 -5.10
CA VAL A 9 3.91 -4.82 -4.23
C VAL A 9 3.94 -5.40 -2.82
N GLY A 10 4.34 -4.58 -1.87
CA GLY A 10 4.29 -4.88 -0.45
C GLY A 10 2.93 -4.48 0.13
N ILE A 11 2.36 -5.30 1.02
CA ILE A 11 1.14 -4.95 1.76
C ILE A 11 1.39 -5.11 3.26
N ILE A 12 1.17 -4.02 3.98
CA ILE A 12 1.25 -3.97 5.44
C ILE A 12 -0.16 -3.77 5.99
N GLY A 13 -0.59 -4.72 6.82
CA GLY A 13 -1.98 -4.85 7.24
C GLY A 13 -2.77 -5.69 6.23
N LEU A 14 -3.00 -6.96 6.59
CA LEU A 14 -3.70 -7.96 5.77
C LEU A 14 -5.10 -8.27 6.31
N GLY A 15 -5.70 -7.30 6.99
CA GLY A 15 -7.07 -7.38 7.47
C GLY A 15 -8.08 -7.54 6.32
N ILE A 16 -9.31 -7.10 6.50
CA ILE A 16 -10.36 -7.26 5.48
C ILE A 16 -9.95 -6.57 4.17
N MET A 17 -9.61 -5.28 4.24
CA MET A 17 -9.29 -4.50 3.03
C MET A 17 -7.92 -4.88 2.44
N GLY A 18 -6.88 -4.91 3.28
CA GLY A 18 -5.53 -5.26 2.82
C GLY A 18 -5.41 -6.69 2.28
N GLY A 19 -6.13 -7.64 2.86
CA GLY A 19 -6.21 -9.01 2.35
C GLY A 19 -6.84 -9.08 0.97
N ILE A 20 -7.95 -8.38 0.74
CA ILE A 20 -8.60 -8.32 -0.58
C ILE A 20 -7.70 -7.63 -1.60
N MET A 21 -7.02 -6.54 -1.23
CA MET A 21 -6.06 -5.90 -2.12
C MET A 21 -4.93 -6.86 -2.52
N ALA A 22 -4.40 -7.63 -1.57
CA ALA A 22 -3.37 -8.62 -1.84
C ALA A 22 -3.84 -9.70 -2.83
N GLU A 23 -5.00 -10.29 -2.57
CA GLU A 23 -5.60 -11.31 -3.43
C GLU A 23 -5.85 -10.78 -4.85
N THR A 24 -6.44 -9.60 -4.96
CA THR A 24 -6.71 -8.96 -6.26
C THR A 24 -5.43 -8.67 -7.05
N LEU A 25 -4.38 -8.18 -6.41
CA LEU A 25 -3.10 -7.95 -7.08
C LEU A 25 -2.47 -9.24 -7.59
N ILE A 26 -2.54 -10.32 -6.79
CA ILE A 26 -2.05 -11.64 -7.19
C ILE A 26 -2.83 -12.15 -8.41
N GLU A 27 -4.16 -12.05 -8.41
CA GLU A 27 -5.01 -12.42 -9.53
C GLU A 27 -4.68 -11.63 -10.81
N HIS A 28 -4.25 -10.38 -10.66
CA HIS A 28 -3.79 -9.55 -11.77
C HIS A 28 -2.31 -9.76 -12.13
N GLY A 29 -1.65 -10.77 -11.57
CA GLY A 29 -0.29 -11.18 -11.91
C GLY A 29 0.81 -10.31 -11.30
N TYR A 30 0.54 -9.58 -10.22
CA TYR A 30 1.57 -8.93 -9.43
C TYR A 30 2.22 -9.92 -8.46
N ARG A 31 3.50 -9.74 -8.19
CA ARG A 31 4.18 -10.40 -7.07
C ARG A 31 3.86 -9.61 -5.81
N VAL A 32 3.26 -10.27 -4.81
CA VAL A 32 2.87 -9.63 -3.55
C VAL A 32 3.65 -10.22 -2.40
N ILE A 33 4.20 -9.36 -1.55
CA ILE A 33 4.78 -9.70 -0.25
C ILE A 33 4.01 -8.94 0.83
N GLY A 34 3.67 -9.59 1.94
CA GLY A 34 2.87 -8.93 2.97
C GLY A 34 3.23 -9.34 4.39
N HIS A 35 2.87 -8.48 5.33
CA HIS A 35 2.97 -8.73 6.75
C HIS A 35 1.73 -8.23 7.50
N ASP A 36 1.37 -8.96 8.53
CA ASP A 36 0.34 -8.63 9.52
C ASP A 36 0.73 -9.22 10.86
N ILE A 37 0.23 -8.67 11.95
CA ILE A 37 0.38 -9.24 13.29
C ILE A 37 -0.42 -10.55 13.43
N SER A 38 -1.54 -10.69 12.70
CA SER A 38 -2.40 -11.86 12.68
C SER A 38 -1.79 -13.00 11.88
N THR A 39 -1.59 -14.14 12.53
CA THR A 39 -1.14 -15.37 11.88
C THR A 39 -2.14 -15.86 10.84
N GLU A 40 -3.44 -15.68 11.09
CA GLU A 40 -4.50 -16.12 10.17
C GLU A 40 -4.49 -15.29 8.87
N CYS A 41 -4.31 -13.97 8.98
CA CYS A 41 -4.16 -13.10 7.80
C CYS A 41 -2.93 -13.49 6.96
N LYS A 42 -1.81 -13.82 7.60
CA LYS A 42 -0.59 -14.31 6.93
C LYS A 42 -0.81 -15.64 6.22
N LYS A 43 -1.53 -16.58 6.83
CA LYS A 43 -1.89 -17.86 6.18
C LYS A 43 -2.76 -17.64 4.94
N ARG A 44 -3.73 -16.73 5.01
CA ARG A 44 -4.60 -16.36 3.88
C ARG A 44 -3.79 -15.81 2.72
N LEU A 45 -2.86 -14.87 2.97
CA LEU A 45 -1.95 -14.37 1.95
C LEU A 45 -1.14 -15.50 1.29
N LYS A 46 -0.57 -16.39 2.09
CA LYS A 46 0.20 -17.53 1.58
C LYS A 46 -0.65 -18.45 0.70
N LYS A 47 -1.90 -18.73 1.11
CA LYS A 47 -2.84 -19.54 0.34
C LYS A 47 -3.20 -18.90 -1.00
N ALA A 48 -3.28 -17.58 -1.05
CA ALA A 48 -3.52 -16.82 -2.28
C ALA A 48 -2.30 -16.77 -3.22
N GLY A 49 -1.13 -17.25 -2.80
CA GLY A 49 0.10 -17.26 -3.59
C GLY A 49 1.05 -16.09 -3.29
N GLY A 50 0.74 -15.27 -2.30
CA GLY A 50 1.62 -14.20 -1.85
C GLY A 50 2.74 -14.68 -0.92
N LYS A 51 3.80 -13.88 -0.82
CA LYS A 51 4.92 -14.14 0.09
C LYS A 51 4.67 -13.50 1.45
N VAL A 52 4.84 -14.25 2.51
CA VAL A 52 4.75 -13.73 3.88
C VAL A 52 6.11 -13.21 4.33
N ALA A 53 6.17 -11.95 4.74
CA ALA A 53 7.34 -11.35 5.35
C ALA A 53 7.37 -11.57 6.87
N LYS A 54 8.56 -11.52 7.45
CA LYS A 54 8.79 -11.67 8.90
C LYS A 54 8.44 -10.41 9.69
N SER A 55 8.51 -9.23 9.03
CA SER A 55 8.27 -7.91 9.62
C SER A 55 7.83 -6.90 8.57
N ASN A 56 7.33 -5.74 9.00
CA ASN A 56 7.03 -4.60 8.12
C ASN A 56 8.31 -4.08 7.45
N ALA A 57 9.41 -4.05 8.18
CA ALA A 57 10.72 -3.70 7.64
C ALA A 57 11.12 -4.59 6.45
N GLN A 58 10.91 -5.89 6.55
CA GLN A 58 11.20 -6.81 5.44
C GLN A 58 10.28 -6.58 4.24
N VAL A 59 9.00 -6.24 4.45
CA VAL A 59 8.12 -5.83 3.34
C VAL A 59 8.72 -4.63 2.62
N ALA A 60 9.10 -3.58 3.37
CA ALA A 60 9.66 -2.36 2.80
C ALA A 60 10.99 -2.58 2.08
N GLN A 61 11.82 -3.52 2.52
CA GLN A 61 13.09 -3.86 1.85
C GLN A 61 12.88 -4.60 0.53
N MET A 62 11.87 -5.45 0.45
CA MET A 62 11.68 -6.36 -0.68
C MET A 62 10.68 -5.88 -1.73
N ALA A 63 9.87 -4.87 -1.41
CA ALA A 63 8.85 -4.33 -2.29
C ALA A 63 9.35 -3.07 -3.02
N ASP A 64 8.95 -2.92 -4.29
CA ASP A 64 9.16 -1.68 -5.04
C ASP A 64 8.17 -0.59 -4.62
N ILE A 65 6.96 -1.00 -4.29
CA ILE A 65 5.85 -0.14 -3.85
C ILE A 65 5.22 -0.78 -2.62
N VAL A 66 4.93 0.00 -1.59
CA VAL A 66 4.29 -0.48 -0.35
C VAL A 66 2.89 0.10 -0.23
N MET A 67 1.90 -0.74 0.05
CA MET A 67 0.54 -0.32 0.42
C MET A 67 0.34 -0.59 1.91
N ILE A 68 -0.27 0.38 2.60
CA ILE A 68 -0.58 0.30 4.03
C ILE A 68 -2.10 0.36 4.21
N SER A 69 -2.65 -0.58 4.98
CA SER A 69 -4.08 -0.66 5.31
C SER A 69 -4.26 -1.04 6.77
N LEU A 70 -4.43 -0.05 7.64
CA LEU A 70 -4.41 -0.21 9.10
C LEU A 70 -5.67 0.36 9.75
N ALA A 71 -5.99 -0.15 10.93
CA ALA A 71 -7.22 0.20 11.66
C ALA A 71 -7.05 1.38 12.64
N SER A 72 -5.84 1.89 12.86
CA SER A 72 -5.62 2.95 13.85
C SER A 72 -4.34 3.77 13.61
N SER A 73 -4.35 5.00 14.10
CA SER A 73 -3.18 5.89 14.14
C SER A 73 -1.98 5.28 14.88
N LYS A 74 -2.23 4.56 15.97
CA LYS A 74 -1.18 3.86 16.71
C LYS A 74 -0.49 2.79 15.86
N ALA A 75 -1.27 2.02 15.10
CA ALA A 75 -0.73 1.02 14.19
C ALA A 75 0.08 1.68 13.06
N LEU A 76 -0.41 2.78 12.49
CA LEU A 76 0.32 3.55 11.48
C LEU A 76 1.66 4.05 12.04
N ALA A 77 1.67 4.70 13.20
CA ALA A 77 2.90 5.20 13.82
C ALA A 77 3.93 4.09 14.05
N SER A 78 3.51 2.93 14.56
CA SER A 78 4.38 1.76 14.77
C SER A 78 4.99 1.25 13.46
N VAL A 79 4.18 1.12 12.42
CA VAL A 79 4.63 0.69 11.09
C VAL A 79 5.64 1.69 10.52
N ILE A 80 5.34 2.98 10.59
CA ILE A 80 6.23 4.03 10.08
C ILE A 80 7.58 4.04 10.80
N GLN A 81 7.60 3.82 12.12
CA GLN A 81 8.84 3.68 12.88
C GLN A 81 9.69 2.51 12.36
N GLU A 82 9.08 1.34 12.10
CA GLU A 82 9.80 0.20 11.52
C GLU A 82 10.36 0.53 10.13
N LEU A 83 9.57 1.14 9.27
CA LEU A 83 10.01 1.51 7.92
C LEU A 83 11.13 2.54 7.95
N ALA A 84 11.12 3.45 8.90
CA ALA A 84 12.16 4.47 9.06
C ALA A 84 13.53 3.89 9.50
N THR A 85 13.57 2.66 10.02
CA THR A 85 14.83 2.01 10.42
C THR A 85 15.59 1.34 9.27
N VAL A 86 14.94 1.16 8.12
CA VAL A 86 15.52 0.41 7.00
C VAL A 86 15.57 1.25 5.72
N PRO A 87 16.74 1.39 5.09
CA PRO A 87 16.85 2.07 3.81
C PRO A 87 16.21 1.22 2.70
N HIS A 88 15.66 1.89 1.69
CA HIS A 88 15.28 1.24 0.44
C HIS A 88 16.43 1.31 -0.57
N GLN A 89 16.88 0.16 -1.06
CA GLN A 89 18.06 0.08 -1.94
C GLN A 89 17.76 0.47 -3.40
N GLY A 90 16.49 0.48 -3.79
CA GLY A 90 16.02 0.77 -5.16
C GLY A 90 15.79 2.26 -5.48
N GLY A 91 16.27 3.19 -4.66
CA GLY A 91 16.02 4.63 -4.84
C GLY A 91 14.75 5.10 -4.13
N LYS A 92 13.91 5.92 -4.79
CA LYS A 92 12.69 6.46 -4.17
C LYS A 92 11.56 5.42 -4.19
N GLN A 93 11.16 4.93 -3.01
CA GLN A 93 10.03 4.03 -2.84
C GLN A 93 8.72 4.83 -2.64
N VAL A 94 7.65 4.40 -3.30
CA VAL A 94 6.31 4.96 -3.05
C VAL A 94 5.59 4.12 -2.00
N VAL A 95 5.02 4.80 -1.02
CA VAL A 95 4.16 4.23 0.02
C VAL A 95 2.75 4.75 -0.16
N ILE A 96 1.80 3.87 -0.42
CA ILE A 96 0.38 4.17 -0.62
C ILE A 96 -0.34 3.90 0.70
N GLU A 97 -0.77 4.95 1.38
CA GLU A 97 -1.55 4.84 2.62
C GLU A 97 -3.04 4.88 2.27
N THR A 98 -3.76 3.81 2.60
CA THR A 98 -5.17 3.62 2.19
C THR A 98 -6.16 3.70 3.35
N SER A 99 -5.68 3.87 4.58
CA SER A 99 -6.54 3.90 5.76
C SER A 99 -7.28 5.24 5.90
N THR A 100 -8.43 5.23 6.52
CA THR A 100 -9.14 6.46 6.91
C THR A 100 -8.70 6.86 8.30
N LEU A 101 -7.70 7.75 8.39
CA LEU A 101 -7.06 8.20 9.63
C LEU A 101 -6.97 9.74 9.66
N PRO A 102 -6.77 10.36 10.84
CA PRO A 102 -6.59 11.80 10.95
C PRO A 102 -5.44 12.33 10.07
N LEU A 103 -5.65 13.49 9.45
CA LEU A 103 -4.66 14.10 8.56
C LEU A 103 -3.31 14.35 9.25
N ALA A 104 -3.32 14.82 10.49
CA ALA A 104 -2.08 15.07 11.25
C ALA A 104 -1.19 13.82 11.37
N ASP A 105 -1.79 12.63 11.55
CA ASP A 105 -1.05 11.37 11.64
C ASP A 105 -0.44 10.98 10.29
N LYS A 106 -1.17 11.23 9.20
CA LYS A 106 -0.69 10.99 7.84
C LYS A 106 0.44 11.96 7.45
N GLU A 107 0.34 13.22 7.83
CA GLU A 107 1.40 14.22 7.61
C GLU A 107 2.68 13.86 8.37
N ALA A 108 2.56 13.46 9.64
CA ALA A 108 3.69 12.99 10.44
C ALA A 108 4.34 11.74 9.82
N ALA A 109 3.53 10.79 9.35
CA ALA A 109 4.00 9.60 8.66
C ALA A 109 4.76 9.95 7.37
N ALA A 110 4.21 10.85 6.56
CA ALA A 110 4.85 11.30 5.32
C ALA A 110 6.19 11.99 5.56
N GLN A 111 6.29 12.82 6.60
CA GLN A 111 7.55 13.47 6.99
C GLN A 111 8.62 12.47 7.41
N ALA A 112 8.26 11.49 8.24
CA ALA A 112 9.18 10.45 8.69
C ALA A 112 9.69 9.58 7.52
N LEU A 113 8.80 9.20 6.59
CA LEU A 113 9.14 8.41 5.40
C LEU A 113 10.02 9.18 4.43
N ALA A 114 9.82 10.49 4.28
CA ALA A 114 10.63 11.34 3.40
C ALA A 114 12.11 11.37 3.78
N GLN A 115 12.43 11.25 5.07
CA GLN A 115 13.81 11.16 5.57
C GLN A 115 14.54 9.89 5.11
N GLN A 116 13.78 8.87 4.69
CA GLN A 116 14.30 7.60 4.20
C GLN A 116 14.10 7.41 2.68
N SER A 117 14.02 8.51 1.95
CA SER A 117 13.79 8.52 0.49
C SER A 117 12.50 7.81 0.06
N ARG A 118 11.47 7.84 0.90
CA ARG A 118 10.15 7.34 0.60
C ARG A 118 9.16 8.46 0.36
N THR A 119 8.31 8.31 -0.63
CA THR A 119 7.23 9.25 -0.93
C THR A 119 5.90 8.63 -0.54
N MET A 120 5.21 9.21 0.42
CA MET A 120 3.87 8.75 0.80
C MET A 120 2.80 9.42 -0.07
N LEU A 121 1.81 8.62 -0.46
CA LEU A 121 0.55 9.06 -1.04
C LEU A 121 -0.57 8.78 -0.03
N ASP A 122 -1.50 9.70 0.07
CA ASP A 122 -2.74 9.52 0.83
C ASP A 122 -3.84 9.11 -0.15
N CYS A 123 -4.33 7.86 -0.02
CA CYS A 123 -5.21 7.22 -0.98
C CYS A 123 -6.36 6.48 -0.29
N PRO A 124 -7.22 7.16 0.48
CA PRO A 124 -8.34 6.52 1.14
C PRO A 124 -9.31 5.90 0.12
N ILE A 125 -9.93 4.79 0.54
CA ILE A 125 -10.81 4.00 -0.30
C ILE A 125 -12.25 4.17 0.17
N SER A 126 -13.12 4.59 -0.73
CA SER A 126 -14.57 4.53 -0.56
C SER A 126 -15.11 3.27 -1.21
N GLY A 127 -15.68 2.39 -0.40
CA GLY A 127 -16.20 1.12 -0.85
C GLY A 127 -16.10 0.05 0.24
N THR A 128 -16.79 -1.05 0.04
CA THR A 128 -16.76 -2.20 0.95
C THR A 128 -16.02 -3.37 0.33
N ALA A 129 -15.58 -4.31 1.17
CA ALA A 129 -14.95 -5.56 0.71
C ALA A 129 -15.81 -6.32 -0.31
N ALA A 130 -17.12 -6.37 -0.08
CA ALA A 130 -18.07 -7.07 -0.97
C ALA A 130 -18.12 -6.45 -2.37
N ARG A 131 -17.94 -5.14 -2.49
CA ARG A 131 -18.02 -4.42 -3.77
C ARG A 131 -16.71 -4.42 -4.57
N MET A 132 -15.66 -5.00 -4.04
CA MET A 132 -14.38 -5.10 -4.75
C MET A 132 -14.50 -5.93 -6.03
N LYS A 133 -15.25 -7.03 -5.99
CA LYS A 133 -15.47 -7.91 -7.15
C LYS A 133 -16.17 -7.20 -8.30
N ASP A 134 -17.01 -6.23 -7.98
CA ASP A 134 -17.72 -5.40 -8.95
C ASP A 134 -16.89 -4.21 -9.44
N ARG A 135 -15.62 -4.09 -8.98
CA ARG A 135 -14.73 -2.94 -9.24
C ARG A 135 -15.35 -1.60 -8.82
N ALA A 136 -16.24 -1.62 -7.84
CA ALA A 136 -17.02 -0.47 -7.39
C ALA A 136 -16.38 0.27 -6.20
N TRP A 137 -15.04 0.31 -6.16
CA TRP A 137 -14.29 1.16 -5.26
C TRP A 137 -13.99 2.51 -5.92
N THR A 138 -13.91 3.56 -5.11
CA THR A 138 -13.29 4.82 -5.48
C THR A 138 -12.06 5.01 -4.61
N ILE A 139 -10.90 5.26 -5.23
CA ILE A 139 -9.65 5.54 -4.54
C ILE A 139 -9.34 7.03 -4.76
N TYR A 140 -9.37 7.81 -3.71
CA TYR A 140 -9.05 9.24 -3.78
C TYR A 140 -7.54 9.45 -3.71
N VAL A 141 -6.91 9.70 -4.86
CA VAL A 141 -5.44 9.71 -4.96
C VAL A 141 -4.91 11.11 -4.70
N SER A 142 -4.14 11.28 -3.64
CA SER A 142 -3.49 12.55 -3.30
C SER A 142 -2.01 12.40 -2.96
N GLY A 143 -1.22 13.43 -3.26
CA GLY A 143 0.21 13.48 -3.05
C GLY A 143 1.00 14.03 -4.23
N PRO A 144 2.34 13.86 -4.27
CA PRO A 144 3.16 14.30 -5.39
C PRO A 144 2.75 13.65 -6.71
N LYS A 145 2.34 14.46 -7.69
CA LYS A 145 1.73 14.00 -8.95
C LYS A 145 2.56 12.95 -9.70
N LYS A 146 3.88 13.08 -9.67
CA LYS A 146 4.79 12.10 -10.30
C LYS A 146 4.66 10.72 -9.66
N ALA A 147 4.58 10.65 -8.34
CA ALA A 147 4.41 9.40 -7.62
C ALA A 147 3.00 8.81 -7.85
N CYS A 148 1.97 9.64 -7.90
CA CYS A 148 0.61 9.21 -8.23
C CYS A 148 0.55 8.55 -9.63
N LEU A 149 1.20 9.15 -10.63
CA LEU A 149 1.28 8.57 -11.98
C LEU A 149 2.04 7.23 -12.01
N GLN A 150 3.11 7.11 -11.21
CA GLN A 150 3.90 5.88 -11.11
C GLN A 150 3.05 4.69 -10.63
N VAL A 151 2.13 4.90 -9.68
CA VAL A 151 1.32 3.84 -9.08
C VAL A 151 -0.06 3.66 -9.72
N ALA A 152 -0.44 4.52 -10.65
CA ALA A 152 -1.72 4.43 -11.33
C ALA A 152 -2.06 3.04 -11.92
N PRO A 153 -1.10 2.27 -12.49
CA PRO A 153 -1.37 0.92 -12.96
C PRO A 153 -1.81 -0.06 -11.86
N ILE A 154 -1.38 0.17 -10.60
CA ILE A 154 -1.78 -0.64 -9.45
C ILE A 154 -3.27 -0.40 -9.13
N PHE A 155 -3.71 0.85 -9.15
CA PHE A 155 -5.11 1.19 -8.88
C PHE A 155 -6.07 0.59 -9.91
N LYS A 156 -5.62 0.42 -11.16
CA LYS A 156 -6.42 -0.24 -12.21
C LYS A 156 -6.74 -1.71 -11.92
N ALA A 157 -5.99 -2.37 -11.05
CA ALA A 157 -6.34 -3.71 -10.58
C ALA A 157 -7.62 -3.70 -9.73
N PHE A 158 -7.91 -2.59 -9.07
CA PHE A 158 -9.02 -2.47 -8.11
C PHE A 158 -10.25 -1.77 -8.70
N THR A 159 -10.03 -0.73 -9.51
CA THR A 159 -11.11 0.16 -9.95
C THR A 159 -10.70 0.98 -11.17
N ASP A 160 -11.69 1.47 -11.89
CA ASP A 160 -11.51 2.52 -12.91
C ASP A 160 -11.70 3.92 -12.33
N MET A 161 -12.10 4.04 -11.05
CA MET A 161 -12.36 5.27 -10.33
C MET A 161 -11.24 5.56 -9.32
N ALA A 162 -10.12 6.09 -9.82
CA ALA A 162 -8.98 6.53 -9.00
C ALA A 162 -8.55 7.96 -9.38
N PRO A 163 -9.43 8.98 -9.15
CA PRO A 163 -9.12 10.36 -9.50
C PRO A 163 -7.97 10.92 -8.68
N TYR A 164 -7.07 11.66 -9.32
CA TYR A 164 -6.13 12.53 -8.62
C TYR A 164 -6.86 13.76 -8.11
N ILE A 165 -6.82 14.01 -6.81
CA ILE A 165 -7.61 15.05 -6.15
C ILE A 165 -6.79 16.19 -5.52
N GLY A 166 -5.46 16.08 -5.50
CA GLY A 166 -4.64 17.17 -5.00
C GLY A 166 -3.35 16.75 -4.28
N PRO A 167 -2.73 17.68 -3.53
CA PRO A 167 -1.57 17.39 -2.69
C PRO A 167 -1.92 16.41 -1.57
N LEU A 168 -0.91 15.93 -0.84
CA LEU A 168 -1.09 15.04 0.31
C LEU A 168 -2.13 15.63 1.28
N GLY A 169 -3.05 14.80 1.73
CA GLY A 169 -4.13 15.19 2.64
C GLY A 169 -5.40 15.71 1.96
N ALA A 170 -5.46 15.72 0.63
CA ALA A 170 -6.70 16.02 -0.09
C ALA A 170 -7.63 14.80 -0.20
N GLY A 171 -7.15 13.63 0.23
CA GLY A 171 -7.86 12.35 0.17
C GLY A 171 -8.90 12.15 1.28
#